data_eaa6d87470c776e405894fb0210a7075
#
_entry.id   eaa6d87470c776e405894fb0210a7075
#
_cell.length_a   1.000
_cell.length_b   1.000
_cell.length_c   1.000
_cell.angle_alpha   90.00
_cell.angle_beta   90.00
_cell.angle_gamma   90.00
#
_symmetry.space_group_name_H-M   'P 1'
#
loop_
_entity.id
_entity.type
_entity.pdbx_description
1 polymer ?
#
loop_
_entity_poly.entity_id
_entity_poly.type
_entity_poly.pdbx_seq_one_letter_code
_entity_poly.pdbx_strand_id
1 'polypeptide(L)'
;MKGNDSYTLMQEPVGRKMDKIGRMFQVKLQEKLRHLDIDRSFYPLLLIEAGNGITQQELAGKLRCDKVQVVRIIDYLSSNGYVERVQSRHDKRKYELAITEKAAQLIPDIKNVLDATTVLSFKGLSVNQVEEFYNTLNKIENNLLSK
;
A
#
# COMPACT_ATOMS: atom_id res chain seq x y z
N MET A 1 11.99 -15.60 -30.65
CA MET A 1 12.97 -14.99 -29.73
C MET A 1 13.57 -16.11 -28.90
N LYS A 2 14.84 -16.41 -29.06
CA LYS A 2 15.53 -17.33 -28.16
C LYS A 2 15.69 -16.62 -26.83
N GLY A 3 14.90 -17.01 -25.85
CA GLY A 3 14.99 -16.52 -24.49
C GLY A 3 16.39 -16.82 -23.97
N ASN A 4 16.97 -15.82 -23.38
CA ASN A 4 18.29 -15.91 -22.79
C ASN A 4 18.13 -16.70 -21.48
N ASP A 5 18.28 -18.04 -21.55
CA ASP A 5 18.14 -18.96 -20.39
C ASP A 5 19.15 -18.64 -19.26
N SER A 6 20.08 -17.71 -19.51
CA SER A 6 21.09 -17.28 -18.53
C SER A 6 20.56 -16.35 -17.43
N TYR A 7 19.35 -15.79 -17.56
CA TYR A 7 18.77 -14.94 -16.50
C TYR A 7 18.39 -15.71 -15.23
N THR A 8 18.14 -17.00 -15.37
CA THR A 8 17.54 -17.81 -14.28
C THR A 8 18.56 -18.34 -13.29
N LEU A 9 19.83 -18.51 -13.68
CA LEU A 9 20.80 -19.24 -12.87
C LEU A 9 21.86 -18.39 -12.17
N MET A 10 22.06 -17.15 -12.61
CA MET A 10 23.10 -16.26 -12.05
C MET A 10 22.56 -15.09 -11.20
N GLN A 11 21.26 -14.84 -11.23
CA GLN A 11 20.63 -13.78 -10.43
C GLN A 11 19.47 -14.34 -9.60
N GLU A 12 19.24 -13.72 -8.44
CA GLU A 12 18.06 -14.00 -7.63
C GLU A 12 16.80 -13.81 -8.49
N PRO A 13 15.84 -14.76 -8.49
CA PRO A 13 14.60 -14.62 -9.24
C PRO A 13 13.91 -13.29 -8.96
N VAL A 14 13.41 -12.62 -10.00
CA VAL A 14 12.88 -11.24 -9.90
C VAL A 14 11.78 -11.10 -8.86
N GLY A 15 10.84 -12.05 -8.79
CA GLY A 15 9.76 -12.03 -7.80
C GLY A 15 10.27 -12.11 -6.37
N ARG A 16 11.31 -12.95 -6.13
CA ARG A 16 11.97 -13.04 -4.83
C ARG A 16 12.72 -11.76 -4.46
N LYS A 17 13.37 -11.13 -5.44
CA LYS A 17 14.05 -9.84 -5.26
C LYS A 17 13.07 -8.74 -4.87
N MET A 18 11.93 -8.66 -5.56
CA MET A 18 10.88 -7.69 -5.26
C MET A 18 10.30 -7.90 -3.87
N ASP A 19 9.97 -9.14 -3.51
CA ASP A 19 9.45 -9.49 -2.18
C ASP A 19 10.46 -9.12 -1.07
N LYS A 20 11.73 -9.43 -1.26
CA LYS A 20 12.78 -9.04 -0.30
C LYS A 20 12.88 -7.53 -0.12
N ILE A 21 12.89 -6.77 -1.20
CA ILE A 21 12.92 -5.31 -1.16
C ILE A 21 11.66 -4.78 -0.47
N GLY A 22 10.47 -5.29 -0.80
CA GLY A 22 9.23 -4.92 -0.16
C GLY A 22 9.25 -5.14 1.35
N ARG A 23 9.78 -6.28 1.82
CA ARG A 23 9.97 -6.54 3.26
C ARG A 23 10.93 -5.56 3.92
N MET A 24 12.02 -5.20 3.24
CA MET A 24 12.96 -4.19 3.77
C MET A 24 12.28 -2.83 3.96
N PHE A 25 11.44 -2.40 3.01
CA PHE A 25 10.60 -1.21 3.16
C PHE A 25 9.68 -1.32 4.38
N GLN A 26 8.98 -2.45 4.52
CA GLN A 26 8.07 -2.68 5.65
C GLN A 26 8.79 -2.58 7.01
N VAL A 27 9.96 -3.20 7.13
CA VAL A 27 10.76 -3.11 8.36
C VAL A 27 11.12 -1.66 8.67
N LYS A 28 11.60 -0.89 7.69
CA LYS A 28 11.95 0.52 7.87
C LYS A 28 10.76 1.38 8.25
N LEU A 29 9.61 1.15 7.63
CA LEU A 29 8.38 1.86 7.95
C LEU A 29 7.90 1.53 9.36
N GLN A 30 7.89 0.25 9.75
CA GLN A 30 7.48 -0.17 11.08
C GLN A 30 8.37 0.40 12.18
N GLU A 31 9.69 0.43 11.99
CA GLU A 31 10.62 1.05 12.93
C GLU A 31 10.28 2.52 13.19
N LYS A 32 9.96 3.27 12.13
CA LYS A 32 9.67 4.69 12.19
C LYS A 32 8.24 4.99 12.67
N LEU A 33 7.26 4.11 12.36
CA LEU A 33 5.86 4.28 12.74
C LEU A 33 5.49 3.62 14.06
N ARG A 34 6.43 2.94 14.73
CA ARG A 34 6.18 2.22 16.00
C ARG A 34 5.52 3.09 17.06
N HIS A 35 5.87 4.37 17.11
CA HIS A 35 5.32 5.33 18.08
C HIS A 35 3.86 5.73 17.79
N LEU A 36 3.33 5.43 16.60
CA LEU A 36 1.96 5.78 16.20
C LEU A 36 0.94 4.66 16.50
N ASP A 37 1.41 3.49 16.93
CA ASP A 37 0.57 2.33 17.26
C ASP A 37 -0.40 1.93 16.15
N ILE A 38 0.04 2.02 14.87
CA ILE A 38 -0.79 1.76 13.70
C ILE A 38 -0.47 0.43 13.01
N ASP A 39 0.57 -0.28 13.46
CA ASP A 39 1.01 -1.54 12.86
C ASP A 39 1.17 -1.45 11.33
N ARG A 40 0.80 -2.53 10.61
CA ARG A 40 0.92 -2.63 9.14
C ARG A 40 -0.25 -1.99 8.38
N SER A 41 -1.25 -1.47 9.08
CA SER A 41 -2.49 -0.98 8.47
C SER A 41 -2.44 0.51 8.05
N PHE A 42 -1.26 1.13 8.03
CA PHE A 42 -1.11 2.53 7.62
C PHE A 42 -1.50 2.76 6.15
N TYR A 43 -1.16 1.83 5.24
CA TYR A 43 -1.48 1.99 3.82
C TYR A 43 -2.98 1.87 3.53
N PRO A 44 -3.71 0.86 4.07
CA PRO A 44 -5.17 0.87 4.03
C PRO A 44 -5.80 2.17 4.55
N LEU A 45 -5.28 2.73 5.64
CA LEU A 45 -5.77 3.99 6.18
C LEU A 45 -5.62 5.16 5.20
N LEU A 46 -4.46 5.25 4.52
CA LEU A 46 -4.22 6.26 3.49
C LEU A 46 -5.15 6.10 2.28
N LEU A 47 -5.46 4.86 1.90
CA LEU A 47 -6.41 4.59 0.82
C LEU A 47 -7.84 5.02 1.19
N ILE A 48 -8.24 4.83 2.44
CA ILE A 48 -9.55 5.27 2.93
C ILE A 48 -9.62 6.80 2.95
N GLU A 49 -8.58 7.47 3.44
CA GLU A 49 -8.50 8.93 3.43
C GLU A 49 -8.59 9.49 2.00
N ALA A 50 -7.79 8.96 1.07
CA ALA A 50 -7.78 9.40 -0.31
C ALA A 50 -9.07 9.08 -1.08
N GLY A 51 -9.76 8.00 -0.69
CA GLY A 51 -10.98 7.53 -1.35
C GLY A 51 -12.23 8.35 -1.05
N ASN A 52 -12.22 9.16 0.00
CA ASN A 52 -13.32 10.06 0.40
C ASN A 52 -14.71 9.42 0.28
N GLY A 53 -14.93 8.33 0.99
CA GLY A 53 -16.17 7.56 0.93
C GLY A 53 -16.04 6.22 0.20
N ILE A 54 -14.88 5.60 0.25
CA ILE A 54 -14.59 4.29 -0.34
C ILE A 54 -15.37 3.19 0.39
N THR A 55 -15.95 2.26 -0.36
CA THR A 55 -16.58 1.07 0.19
C THR A 55 -15.55 0.01 0.56
N GLN A 56 -15.94 -0.95 1.42
CA GLN A 56 -15.11 -2.11 1.75
C GLN A 56 -14.68 -2.91 0.51
N GLN A 57 -15.58 -3.07 -0.46
CA GLN A 57 -15.30 -3.79 -1.69
C GLN A 57 -14.27 -3.06 -2.56
N GLU A 58 -14.38 -1.74 -2.68
CA GLU A 58 -13.41 -0.92 -3.41
C GLU A 58 -12.04 -0.93 -2.74
N LEU A 59 -12.01 -0.89 -1.40
CA LEU A 59 -10.76 -1.03 -0.65
C LEU A 59 -10.11 -2.39 -0.88
N ALA A 60 -10.89 -3.48 -0.85
CA ALA A 60 -10.39 -4.82 -1.16
C ALA A 60 -9.78 -4.90 -2.56
N GLY A 61 -10.42 -4.29 -3.55
CA GLY A 61 -9.91 -4.20 -4.92
C GLY A 61 -8.58 -3.44 -5.01
N LYS A 62 -8.47 -2.29 -4.34
CA LYS A 62 -7.23 -1.49 -4.31
C LYS A 62 -6.08 -2.21 -3.59
N LEU A 63 -6.37 -2.94 -2.52
CA LEU A 63 -5.39 -3.74 -1.77
C LEU A 63 -5.08 -5.08 -2.42
N ARG A 64 -5.87 -5.50 -3.42
CA ARG A 64 -5.81 -6.83 -4.04
C ARG A 64 -5.85 -7.94 -3.00
N CYS A 65 -6.69 -7.80 -2.02
CA CYS A 65 -6.91 -8.79 -0.99
C CYS A 65 -8.33 -9.37 -1.07
N ASP A 66 -8.50 -10.54 -0.47
CA ASP A 66 -9.81 -11.17 -0.39
C ASP A 66 -10.74 -10.51 0.65
N LYS A 67 -11.99 -10.94 0.64
CA LYS A 67 -13.02 -10.42 1.53
C LYS A 67 -12.68 -10.62 3.02
N VAL A 68 -12.03 -11.73 3.37
CA VAL A 68 -11.67 -12.03 4.77
C VAL A 68 -10.54 -11.11 5.24
N GLN A 69 -9.55 -10.88 4.40
CA GLN A 69 -8.42 -10.00 4.71
C GLN A 69 -8.88 -8.55 4.88
N VAL A 70 -9.72 -8.03 3.97
CA VAL A 70 -10.19 -6.64 4.08
C VAL A 70 -11.06 -6.43 5.33
N VAL A 71 -11.89 -7.41 5.70
CA VAL A 71 -12.67 -7.34 6.95
C VAL A 71 -11.75 -7.24 8.16
N ARG A 72 -10.72 -8.07 8.25
CA ARG A 72 -9.74 -8.03 9.36
C ARG A 72 -9.03 -6.67 9.45
N ILE A 73 -8.63 -6.10 8.30
CA ILE A 73 -8.00 -4.78 8.25
C ILE A 73 -8.96 -3.71 8.78
N ILE A 74 -10.20 -3.69 8.30
CA ILE A 74 -11.20 -2.71 8.72
C ILE A 74 -11.55 -2.87 10.19
N ASP A 75 -11.71 -4.09 10.66
CA ASP A 75 -12.01 -4.37 12.08
C ASP A 75 -10.87 -3.92 12.99
N TYR A 76 -9.61 -4.16 12.60
CA TYR A 76 -8.46 -3.63 13.32
C TYR A 76 -8.47 -2.10 13.36
N LEU A 77 -8.65 -1.43 12.22
CA LEU A 77 -8.67 0.03 12.16
C LEU A 77 -9.85 0.62 12.94
N SER A 78 -11.02 0.00 12.88
CA SER A 78 -12.21 0.43 13.61
C SER A 78 -12.07 0.21 15.12
N SER A 79 -11.54 -0.94 15.55
CA SER A 79 -11.32 -1.25 16.96
C SER A 79 -10.30 -0.30 17.62
N ASN A 80 -9.35 0.21 16.84
CA ASN A 80 -8.38 1.20 17.29
C ASN A 80 -8.87 2.65 17.12
N GLY A 81 -10.09 2.85 16.65
CA GLY A 81 -10.70 4.18 16.51
C GLY A 81 -10.14 5.02 15.36
N TYR A 82 -9.59 4.39 14.33
CA TYR A 82 -9.04 5.09 13.16
C TYR A 82 -10.04 5.23 12.02
N VAL A 83 -10.97 4.28 11.89
CA VAL A 83 -11.95 4.23 10.80
C VAL A 83 -13.33 3.94 11.37
N GLU A 84 -14.34 4.51 10.77
CA GLU A 84 -15.74 4.23 11.03
C GLU A 84 -16.50 3.88 9.75
N ARG A 85 -17.57 3.09 9.88
CA ARG A 85 -18.49 2.80 8.81
C ARG A 85 -19.62 3.82 8.86
N VAL A 86 -19.77 4.60 7.82
CA VAL A 86 -20.83 5.61 7.67
C VAL A 86 -21.78 5.21 6.55
N GLN A 87 -23.07 5.49 6.72
CA GLN A 87 -24.04 5.24 5.66
C GLN A 87 -23.75 6.18 4.48
N SER A 88 -23.70 5.61 3.26
CA SER A 88 -23.48 6.42 2.06
C SER A 88 -24.59 7.45 1.86
N ARG A 89 -24.16 8.66 1.52
CA ARG A 89 -25.09 9.76 1.19
C ARG A 89 -25.80 9.54 -0.16
N HIS A 90 -25.20 8.72 -1.04
CA HIS A 90 -25.69 8.47 -2.39
C HIS A 90 -26.57 7.22 -2.46
N ASP A 91 -26.30 6.20 -1.64
CA ASP A 91 -27.07 4.98 -1.56
C ASP A 91 -27.18 4.48 -0.13
N LYS A 92 -28.34 4.67 0.48
CA LYS A 92 -28.62 4.28 1.88
C LYS A 92 -28.46 2.78 2.18
N ARG A 93 -28.31 1.95 1.15
CA ARG A 93 -28.05 0.50 1.29
C ARG A 93 -26.58 0.19 1.45
N LYS A 94 -25.69 1.16 1.21
CA LYS A 94 -24.24 1.00 1.23
C LYS A 94 -23.63 1.71 2.41
N TYR A 95 -22.55 1.15 2.90
CA TYR A 95 -21.69 1.77 3.89
C TYR A 95 -20.34 2.13 3.25
N GLU A 96 -19.88 3.29 3.57
CA GLU A 96 -18.58 3.84 3.19
C GLU A 96 -17.67 3.86 4.41
N LEU A 97 -16.38 3.86 4.16
CA LEU A 97 -15.35 3.96 5.20
C LEU A 97 -14.92 5.42 5.30
N ALA A 98 -14.91 5.94 6.49
CA ALA A 98 -14.44 7.29 6.79
C ALA A 98 -13.32 7.22 7.84
N ILE A 99 -12.33 8.09 7.71
CA ILE A 99 -11.33 8.29 8.75
C ILE A 99 -11.91 9.09 9.91
N THR A 100 -11.50 8.77 11.12
CA THR A 100 -11.83 9.54 12.31
C THR A 100 -10.90 10.75 12.48
N GLU A 101 -11.25 11.67 13.37
CA GLU A 101 -10.37 12.78 13.76
C GLU A 101 -9.03 12.28 14.31
N LYS A 102 -9.05 11.20 15.10
CA LYS A 102 -7.84 10.53 15.59
C LYS A 102 -6.92 10.10 14.44
N ALA A 103 -7.47 9.52 13.38
CA ALA A 103 -6.70 9.10 12.20
C ALA A 103 -6.20 10.31 11.42
N ALA A 104 -7.01 11.33 11.23
CA ALA A 104 -6.65 12.54 10.51
C ALA A 104 -5.39 13.22 11.10
N GLN A 105 -5.23 13.17 12.42
CA GLN A 105 -4.06 13.71 13.10
C GLN A 105 -2.78 12.89 12.85
N LEU A 106 -2.88 11.59 12.58
CA LEU A 106 -1.73 10.70 12.32
C LEU A 106 -1.28 10.71 10.86
N ILE A 107 -2.17 10.99 9.93
CA ILE A 107 -1.91 10.88 8.50
C ILE A 107 -0.70 11.71 8.02
N PRO A 108 -0.50 12.97 8.45
CA PRO A 108 0.67 13.75 8.07
C PRO A 108 1.98 13.08 8.46
N ASP A 109 2.07 12.51 9.66
CA ASP A 109 3.27 11.82 10.13
C ASP A 109 3.53 10.52 9.33
N ILE A 110 2.47 9.77 9.03
CA ILE A 110 2.57 8.58 8.17
C ILE A 110 3.10 8.97 6.79
N LYS A 111 2.55 9.99 6.16
CA LYS A 111 2.99 10.48 4.84
C LYS A 111 4.45 10.92 4.88
N ASN A 112 4.87 11.67 5.89
CA ASN A 112 6.25 12.11 6.06
C ASN A 112 7.23 10.93 6.19
N VAL A 113 6.86 9.88 6.93
CA VAL A 113 7.69 8.67 7.08
C VAL A 113 7.78 7.90 5.76
N LEU A 114 6.70 7.80 5.00
CA LEU A 114 6.68 7.18 3.68
C LEU A 114 7.60 7.93 2.71
N ASP A 115 7.46 9.24 2.64
CA ASP A 115 8.28 10.09 1.77
C ASP A 115 9.77 10.00 2.12
N ALA A 116 10.11 10.10 3.39
CA ALA A 116 11.49 9.98 3.87
C ALA A 116 12.10 8.60 3.56
N THR A 117 11.31 7.53 3.67
CA THR A 117 11.75 6.17 3.33
C THR A 117 11.95 6.02 1.83
N THR A 118 11.07 6.60 1.01
CA THR A 118 11.18 6.61 -0.45
C THR A 118 12.43 7.37 -0.89
N VAL A 119 12.65 8.57 -0.37
CA VAL A 119 13.86 9.37 -0.66
C VAL A 119 15.14 8.61 -0.30
N LEU A 120 15.15 7.95 0.87
CA LEU A 120 16.28 7.12 1.28
C LEU A 120 16.54 5.98 0.29
N SER A 121 15.49 5.31 -0.15
CA SER A 121 15.59 4.15 -1.05
C SER A 121 16.10 4.50 -2.45
N PHE A 122 15.82 5.71 -2.91
CA PHE A 122 16.26 6.21 -4.22
C PHE A 122 17.53 7.05 -4.17
N LYS A 123 18.23 7.06 -3.03
CA LYS A 123 19.50 7.79 -2.91
C LYS A 123 20.50 7.35 -3.99
N GLY A 124 21.02 8.30 -4.73
CA GLY A 124 21.99 8.07 -5.81
C GLY A 124 21.37 7.79 -7.18
N LEU A 125 20.05 7.76 -7.29
CA LEU A 125 19.34 7.67 -8.56
C LEU A 125 18.95 9.07 -9.05
N SER A 126 18.99 9.27 -10.38
CA SER A 126 18.46 10.48 -11.01
C SER A 126 16.93 10.44 -11.09
N VAL A 127 16.30 11.60 -11.29
CA VAL A 127 14.84 11.69 -11.49
C VAL A 127 14.38 10.78 -12.64
N ASN A 128 15.09 10.79 -13.76
CA ASN A 128 14.76 9.94 -14.92
C ASN A 128 14.83 8.45 -14.57
N GLN A 129 15.84 8.01 -13.81
CA GLN A 129 15.95 6.62 -13.38
C GLN A 129 14.78 6.22 -12.48
N VAL A 130 14.33 7.10 -11.60
CA VAL A 130 13.15 6.85 -10.75
C VAL A 130 11.88 6.74 -11.59
N GLU A 131 11.67 7.64 -12.55
CA GLU A 131 10.52 7.60 -13.46
C GLU A 131 10.51 6.33 -14.31
N GLU A 132 11.65 5.96 -14.91
CA GLU A 132 11.80 4.72 -15.69
C GLU A 132 11.54 3.47 -14.84
N PHE A 133 11.97 3.49 -13.58
CA PHE A 133 11.71 2.40 -12.63
C PHE A 133 10.21 2.21 -12.38
N TYR A 134 9.47 3.29 -12.07
CA TYR A 134 8.02 3.20 -11.89
C TYR A 134 7.29 2.78 -13.17
N ASN A 135 7.70 3.29 -14.33
CA ASN A 135 7.15 2.88 -15.62
C ASN A 135 7.37 1.39 -15.88
N THR A 136 8.54 0.87 -15.51
CA THR A 136 8.88 -0.55 -15.62
C THR A 136 8.03 -1.40 -14.68
N LEU A 137 7.88 -0.99 -13.43
CA LEU A 137 7.01 -1.68 -12.46
C LEU A 137 5.56 -1.75 -12.94
N ASN A 138 5.02 -0.65 -13.47
CA ASN A 138 3.67 -0.60 -14.02
C ASN A 138 3.49 -1.57 -15.21
N LYS A 139 4.50 -1.68 -16.10
CA LYS A 139 4.46 -2.67 -17.19
C LYS A 139 4.48 -4.10 -16.68
N ILE A 140 5.33 -4.41 -15.69
CA ILE A 140 5.39 -5.73 -15.08
C ILE A 140 4.04 -6.07 -14.44
N GLU A 141 3.47 -5.15 -13.69
CA GLU A 141 2.16 -5.31 -13.06
C GLU A 141 1.08 -5.61 -14.10
N ASN A 142 0.99 -4.82 -15.16
CA ASN A 142 0.02 -5.02 -16.23
C ASN A 142 0.20 -6.37 -16.95
N ASN A 143 1.45 -6.80 -17.19
CA ASN A 143 1.73 -8.09 -17.79
C ASN A 143 1.27 -9.26 -16.91
N LEU A 144 1.44 -9.15 -15.60
CA LEU A 144 1.01 -10.16 -14.63
C LEU A 144 -0.51 -10.19 -14.43
N LEU A 145 -1.22 -9.11 -14.79
CA LEU A 145 -2.68 -9.03 -14.75
C LEU A 145 -3.34 -9.56 -16.03
N SER A 146 -2.60 -9.56 -17.13
CA SER A 146 -3.11 -10.04 -18.41
C SER A 146 -3.30 -11.56 -18.33
N LYS A 147 -4.50 -12.03 -18.68
CA LYS A 147 -4.83 -13.47 -18.75
C LYS A 147 -4.27 -14.06 -20.03
#